data_9fadf49499a348b12fa9a4e1a9dfc555
#
_entry.id   9fadf49499a348b12fa9a4e1a9dfc555
#
_cell.length_a   1.000
_cell.length_b   1.000
_cell.length_c   1.000
_cell.angle_alpha   90.00
_cell.angle_beta   90.00
_cell.angle_gamma   90.00
#
_symmetry.space_group_name_H-M   'P 1'
#
loop_
_entity.id
_entity.type
_entity.pdbx_description
1 polymer ?
#
loop_
_entity_poly.entity_id
_entity_poly.type
_entity_poly.pdbx_seq_one_letter_code
_entity_poly.pdbx_strand_id
1 'polypeptide(L)' 'MSTQHARPWPAIDVAELRYGLKFGSSVEEIANFLQRDVDDVRHQMEVEAHKAAQRLAA' A
#
# COMPACT_ATOMS: atom_id res chain seq x y z
N MET A 1 15.46 14.19 5.52
CA MET A 1 14.48 13.96 4.46
C MET A 1 14.38 12.48 4.16
N SER A 2 13.17 11.95 4.16
CA SER A 2 12.97 10.53 3.92
C SER A 2 12.95 10.25 2.43
N THR A 3 13.74 9.27 1.98
CA THR A 3 13.70 8.82 0.60
C THR A 3 12.70 7.69 0.41
N GLN A 4 12.08 7.23 1.49
CA GLN A 4 11.19 6.08 1.42
C GLN A 4 9.91 6.37 0.66
N HIS A 5 9.45 7.64 0.70
CA HIS A 5 8.28 8.04 -0.06
C HIS A 5 8.50 7.99 -1.56
N ALA A 6 9.77 8.02 -1.98
CA ALA A 6 10.11 7.94 -3.38
C ALA A 6 10.35 6.50 -3.86
N ARG A 7 10.31 5.53 -2.95
CA ARG A 7 10.51 4.13 -3.33
C ARG A 7 9.34 3.67 -4.18
N PRO A 8 9.61 3.04 -5.32
CA PRO A 8 8.51 2.54 -6.15
C PRO A 8 7.76 1.42 -5.44
N TRP A 9 6.53 1.21 -5.88
CA TRP A 9 5.71 0.12 -5.40
C TRP A 9 5.62 -0.93 -6.51
N PRO A 10 6.54 -1.90 -6.52
CA PRO A 10 6.45 -2.96 -7.52
C PRO A 10 5.20 -3.80 -7.30
N ALA A 11 4.81 -4.53 -8.33
CA ALA A 11 3.58 -5.32 -8.28
C ALA A 11 3.54 -6.28 -7.11
N ILE A 12 4.69 -6.85 -6.74
CA ILE A 12 4.74 -7.79 -5.63
C ILE A 12 4.41 -7.10 -4.29
N ASP A 13 4.90 -5.87 -4.10
CA ASP A 13 4.62 -5.14 -2.87
C ASP A 13 3.15 -4.74 -2.80
N VAL A 14 2.57 -4.34 -3.93
CA VAL A 14 1.14 -4.02 -4.00
C VAL A 14 0.31 -5.26 -3.67
N ALA A 15 0.69 -6.41 -4.19
CA ALA A 15 0.01 -7.67 -3.92
C ALA A 15 0.06 -8.01 -2.43
N GLU A 16 1.23 -7.82 -1.80
CA GLU A 16 1.39 -8.07 -0.37
C GLU A 16 0.53 -7.13 0.46
N LEU A 17 0.45 -5.86 0.07
CA LEU A 17 -0.40 -4.90 0.74
C LEU A 17 -1.86 -5.34 0.68
N ARG A 18 -2.34 -5.70 -0.50
CA ARG A 18 -3.72 -6.15 -0.68
C ARG A 18 -4.01 -7.41 0.11
N TYR A 19 -3.07 -8.33 0.11
CA TYR A 19 -3.20 -9.59 0.85
C TYR A 19 -3.34 -9.32 2.34
N GLY A 20 -2.45 -8.46 2.87
CA GLY A 20 -2.48 -8.11 4.27
C GLY A 20 -3.82 -7.49 4.68
N LEU A 21 -4.31 -6.55 3.88
CA LEU A 21 -5.59 -5.90 4.17
C LEU A 21 -6.74 -6.90 4.12
N LYS A 22 -6.70 -7.82 3.17
CA LYS A 22 -7.74 -8.84 3.03
C LYS A 22 -7.81 -9.74 4.25
N PHE A 23 -6.68 -10.04 4.87
CA PHE A 23 -6.62 -10.92 6.01
C PHE A 23 -6.60 -10.19 7.35
N GLY A 24 -6.88 -8.89 7.33
CA GLY A 24 -7.07 -8.12 8.55
C GLY A 24 -5.80 -7.62 9.22
N SER A 25 -4.68 -7.60 8.50
CA SER A 25 -3.45 -7.03 9.05
C SER A 25 -3.61 -5.52 9.20
N SER A 26 -2.97 -4.96 10.23
CA SER A 26 -2.97 -3.53 10.41
C SER A 26 -1.98 -2.87 9.45
N VAL A 27 -2.12 -1.56 9.25
CA VAL A 27 -1.20 -0.81 8.42
C VAL A 27 0.22 -0.92 8.97
N GLU A 28 0.36 -0.87 10.29
CA GLU A 28 1.66 -0.99 10.94
C GLU A 28 2.29 -2.35 10.68
N GLU A 29 1.52 -3.40 10.72
CA GLU A 29 2.02 -4.74 10.45
C GLU A 29 2.50 -4.87 9.01
N ILE A 30 1.71 -4.34 8.08
CA ILE A 30 2.06 -4.37 6.66
C ILE A 30 3.33 -3.56 6.41
N ALA A 31 3.42 -2.37 6.99
CA ALA A 31 4.59 -1.52 6.83
C ALA A 31 5.85 -2.22 7.35
N ASN A 32 5.73 -2.86 8.50
CA ASN A 32 6.86 -3.59 9.08
C ASN A 32 7.28 -4.75 8.18
N PHE A 33 6.33 -5.48 7.66
CA PHE A 33 6.61 -6.61 6.78
C PHE A 33 7.32 -6.15 5.49
N LEU A 34 6.84 -5.04 4.92
CA LEU A 34 7.37 -4.52 3.66
C LEU A 34 8.60 -3.63 3.86
N GLN A 35 8.99 -3.37 5.11
CA GLN A 35 10.11 -2.48 5.41
C GLN A 35 9.87 -1.08 4.85
N ARG A 36 8.66 -0.57 5.05
CA ARG A 36 8.25 0.76 4.59
C ARG A 36 7.69 1.57 5.76
N ASP A 37 7.67 2.89 5.60
CA ASP A 37 7.02 3.76 6.56
C ASP A 37 5.52 3.57 6.51
N VAL A 38 4.87 3.74 7.66
CA VAL A 38 3.41 3.67 7.75
C VAL A 38 2.75 4.68 6.82
N ASP A 39 3.30 5.90 6.75
CA ASP A 39 2.76 6.93 5.87
C ASP A 39 2.83 6.53 4.40
N ASP A 40 3.90 5.87 4.00
CA ASP A 40 4.05 5.38 2.64
C ASP A 40 2.98 4.33 2.32
N VAL A 41 2.75 3.41 3.25
CA VAL A 41 1.73 2.38 3.08
C VAL A 41 0.34 3.01 3.01
N ARG A 42 0.06 3.98 3.88
CA ARG A 42 -1.24 4.67 3.86
C ARG A 42 -1.47 5.39 2.54
N HIS A 43 -0.43 6.05 2.04
CA HIS A 43 -0.53 6.73 0.75
C HIS A 43 -0.83 5.73 -0.36
N GLN A 44 -0.17 4.58 -0.37
CA GLN A 44 -0.41 3.58 -1.39
C GLN A 44 -1.80 2.99 -1.28
N MET A 45 -2.32 2.85 -0.06
CA MET A 45 -3.70 2.41 0.13
C MET A 45 -4.69 3.36 -0.55
N GLU A 46 -4.45 4.67 -0.41
CA GLU A 46 -5.30 5.67 -1.07
C GLU A 46 -5.20 5.56 -2.59
N VAL A 47 -3.99 5.37 -3.11
CA VAL A 47 -3.77 5.20 -4.54
C VAL A 47 -4.55 4.00 -5.05
N GLU A 48 -4.47 2.87 -4.35
CA GLU A 48 -5.15 1.65 -4.76
C GLU A 48 -6.66 1.81 -4.68
N ALA A 49 -7.16 2.48 -3.65
CA ALA A 49 -8.59 2.74 -3.50
C ALA A 49 -9.10 3.63 -4.64
N HIS A 50 -8.32 4.63 -5.02
CA HIS A 50 -8.68 5.51 -6.12
C HIS A 50 -8.73 4.77 -7.45
N LYS A 51 -7.74 3.90 -7.69
CA LYS A 51 -7.73 3.08 -8.90
C LYS A 51 -8.94 2.16 -8.96
N ALA A 52 -9.31 1.56 -7.84
CA ALA A 52 -10.47 0.67 -7.78
C ALA A 52 -11.76 1.45 -8.07
N ALA A 53 -11.89 2.65 -7.51
CA ALA A 53 -13.07 3.49 -7.75
C ALA A 53 -13.18 3.88 -9.22
N GLN A 54 -12.06 4.23 -9.84
CA GLN A 54 -12.06 4.57 -11.27
C GLN A 54 -12.45 3.37 -12.13
N ARG A 55 -11.98 2.20 -11.75
CA ARG A 55 -12.29 0.96 -12.49
C ARG A 55 -13.78 0.65 -12.42
N LEU A 56 -14.40 0.89 -11.26
CA LEU A 56 -15.82 0.65 -11.08
C LEU A 56 -16.67 1.69 -11.79
N ALA A 57 -16.16 2.90 -11.93
CA ALA A 57 -16.88 4.00 -12.58
C ALA A 57 -16.84 3.93 -14.10
N ALA A 58 -15.95 3.14 -14.66
CA ALA A 58 -15.76 3.06 -16.11
C ALA A 58 -16.91 2.35 -16.82
#